data_6d6886ab699e200232b104ed39b9e883
#
_entry.id   6d6886ab699e200232b104ed39b9e883
#
_cell.length_a   1.000
_cell.length_b   1.000
_cell.length_c   1.000
_cell.angle_alpha   90.00
_cell.angle_beta   90.00
_cell.angle_gamma   90.00
#
_symmetry.space_group_name_H-M   'P 1'
#
loop_
_entity.id
_entity.type
_entity.pdbx_description
1 polymer ?
#
loop_
_entity_poly.entity_id
_entity_poly.type
_entity_poly.pdbx_seq_one_letter_code
_entity_poly.pdbx_strand_id
1 'polypeptide(L)'
;MKQSNSRWAVNLTALVLAAGLLIGLFTGCFQLGSSKPQTGNSQPQPNEYGHLKTDGYGTITGYTCAQTDLPKVLVIPAKIGEEVITGIGWSAFKDCTSLTELKLPASLTKIGSSAFSDCTGLTSIDLSACINLTEIGYNAFSGCTGLTSIDLSACTSLTQIGNSAFSSCTGLTSIDLSGCTSITKIEKYAFYGCRGLTEVKLPASLTGIGELAFHGCTSLTSIDLSACTSLTQIGGRAFFKCDGLTEVKLPASLTEIGHGAFKGCTGLTSLDLSACTSLTAISGFSGCTSLTEVKLPASLTQIDGNAFFKCESLTEVKLPASLTQIGGSAFFKCEGLTEVKLPASLTKISQGAFEGCTGLTSAVFADKNDWKVYNNYDYSDIPTDIQLNNTATAAWYLREAYADKYWKKN
;
A
#
# COMPACT_ATOMS: atom_id res chain seq x y z
N MET A 1 -50.52 -12.12 24.87
CA MET A 1 -50.09 -11.80 26.24
C MET A 1 -48.59 -11.49 26.24
N LYS A 2 -48.32 -10.27 26.69
CA LYS A 2 -47.05 -9.70 27.18
C LYS A 2 -45.80 -9.73 26.30
N GLN A 3 -45.56 -8.53 25.82
CA GLN A 3 -44.31 -7.91 25.45
C GLN A 3 -43.22 -8.03 26.52
N SER A 4 -41.98 -8.12 26.14
CA SER A 4 -40.91 -7.46 26.89
C SER A 4 -39.85 -6.94 25.91
N ASN A 5 -39.88 -5.63 25.74
CA ASN A 5 -38.81 -4.80 25.23
C ASN A 5 -37.65 -4.80 26.23
N SER A 6 -36.44 -4.98 25.77
CA SER A 6 -35.25 -4.48 26.47
C SER A 6 -34.40 -3.63 25.53
N ARG A 7 -34.58 -2.32 25.70
CA ARG A 7 -33.72 -1.25 25.21
C ARG A 7 -32.36 -1.35 25.91
N TRP A 8 -31.29 -1.42 25.15
CA TRP A 8 -29.97 -1.06 25.67
C TRP A 8 -29.73 0.40 25.34
N ALA A 9 -29.84 1.23 26.38
CA ALA A 9 -29.47 2.62 26.37
C ALA A 9 -27.93 2.71 26.46
N VAL A 10 -27.33 3.31 25.47
CA VAL A 10 -25.92 3.74 25.51
C VAL A 10 -25.86 4.98 26.37
N ASN A 11 -25.23 4.86 27.54
CA ASN A 11 -24.90 5.99 28.37
C ASN A 11 -23.76 6.79 27.75
N LEU A 12 -24.10 7.93 27.15
CA LEU A 12 -23.18 9.04 26.96
C LEU A 12 -23.01 9.73 28.32
N THR A 13 -21.94 9.44 29.02
CA THR A 13 -21.47 10.32 30.10
C THR A 13 -20.20 11.02 29.65
N ALA A 14 -20.39 12.31 29.45
CA ALA A 14 -19.37 13.32 29.29
C ALA A 14 -18.23 13.15 30.31
N LEU A 15 -16.99 13.20 29.84
CA LEU A 15 -15.85 13.58 30.65
C LEU A 15 -15.28 14.88 30.08
N VAL A 16 -15.92 15.97 30.43
CA VAL A 16 -15.34 17.33 30.47
C VAL A 16 -14.76 17.48 31.87
N LEU A 17 -13.54 18.08 31.91
CA LEU A 17 -12.78 18.57 33.07
C LEU A 17 -11.58 17.68 33.49
N ALA A 18 -10.44 18.07 32.92
CA ALA A 18 -9.23 18.36 33.71
C ALA A 18 -8.30 19.22 32.87
N ALA A 19 -8.61 20.52 32.78
CA ALA A 19 -7.58 21.53 32.53
C ALA A 19 -6.70 21.58 33.80
N GLY A 20 -5.77 20.61 33.92
CA GLY A 20 -4.73 20.63 34.90
C GLY A 20 -3.55 21.43 34.37
N LEU A 21 -3.38 22.64 34.92
CA LEU A 21 -2.12 23.38 34.82
C LEU A 21 -0.97 22.46 35.25
N LEU A 22 -0.24 21.89 34.30
CA LEU A 22 1.09 21.39 34.49
C LEU A 22 2.07 22.45 34.00
N ILE A 23 2.45 23.34 34.92
CA ILE A 23 3.66 24.16 34.80
C ILE A 23 4.82 23.16 34.91
N GLY A 24 5.18 22.55 33.77
CA GLY A 24 6.40 21.77 33.62
C GLY A 24 7.59 22.72 33.48
N LEU A 25 8.50 22.61 34.41
CA LEU A 25 9.79 23.31 34.45
C LEU A 25 10.50 23.22 33.09
N PHE A 26 10.49 24.31 32.34
CA PHE A 26 11.36 24.53 31.19
C PHE A 26 12.75 24.88 31.67
N THR A 27 13.65 23.91 31.66
CA THR A 27 15.10 24.16 31.81
C THR A 27 15.76 23.77 30.50
N GLY A 28 16.12 24.75 29.72
CA GLY A 28 17.00 24.54 28.56
C GLY A 28 16.55 25.29 27.32
N CYS A 29 16.75 26.57 27.26
CA CYS A 29 16.78 27.58 26.22
C CYS A 29 16.19 28.93 26.68
N PHE A 30 16.08 29.18 27.98
CA PHE A 30 15.76 30.50 28.48
C PHE A 30 16.99 31.08 29.26
N GLN A 31 17.73 31.98 28.64
CA GLN A 31 18.48 32.99 29.39
C GLN A 31 17.56 34.17 29.62
N LEU A 32 17.06 34.33 30.85
CA LEU A 32 16.41 35.52 31.33
C LEU A 32 17.45 36.65 31.48
N GLY A 33 17.53 37.50 30.49
CA GLY A 33 18.19 38.80 30.60
C GLY A 33 17.27 39.81 31.25
N SER A 34 17.52 40.19 32.49
CA SER A 34 16.88 41.33 33.16
C SER A 34 17.27 42.63 32.47
N SER A 35 16.33 43.35 31.85
CA SER A 35 16.54 44.72 31.42
C SER A 35 15.33 45.60 31.71
N LYS A 36 15.63 46.80 32.31
CA LYS A 36 14.75 47.91 32.55
C LYS A 36 14.16 48.48 31.25
N PRO A 37 13.02 49.21 31.30
CA PRO A 37 12.41 49.80 30.12
C PRO A 37 13.27 50.94 29.56
N GLN A 38 13.72 50.82 28.34
CA GLN A 38 14.24 51.92 27.54
C GLN A 38 13.34 52.18 26.32
N THR A 39 13.04 53.44 26.15
CA THR A 39 12.26 54.02 25.06
C THR A 39 13.02 53.96 23.72
N GLY A 40 12.34 53.48 22.68
CA GLY A 40 12.57 53.86 21.28
C GLY A 40 13.81 53.28 20.61
N ASN A 41 13.74 52.07 20.13
CA ASN A 41 14.31 51.66 18.86
C ASN A 41 13.74 50.26 18.52
N SER A 42 13.15 50.09 17.35
CA SER A 42 12.52 48.87 16.92
C SER A 42 13.60 47.81 16.57
N GLN A 43 14.14 47.15 17.60
CA GLN A 43 14.78 45.83 17.40
C GLN A 43 13.69 44.76 17.47
N PRO A 44 13.72 43.72 16.60
CA PRO A 44 12.77 42.62 16.70
C PRO A 44 12.87 42.00 18.09
N GLN A 45 11.75 41.96 18.82
CA GLN A 45 11.65 41.21 20.07
C GLN A 45 12.09 39.79 19.83
N PRO A 46 12.88 39.14 20.71
CA PRO A 46 13.14 37.71 20.62
C PRO A 46 11.77 37.03 20.62
N ASN A 47 11.43 36.43 19.50
CA ASN A 47 10.15 35.75 19.36
C ASN A 47 10.07 34.59 20.38
N GLU A 48 8.89 34.30 20.88
CA GLU A 48 8.58 33.17 21.77
C GLU A 48 9.10 31.84 21.19
N TYR A 49 9.35 31.81 19.88
CA TYR A 49 9.86 30.68 19.09
C TYR A 49 11.27 30.92 18.56
N GLY A 50 12.14 31.65 19.30
CA GLY A 50 13.48 32.06 18.87
C GLY A 50 14.43 30.93 18.48
N HIS A 51 14.05 29.67 18.73
CA HIS A 51 14.75 28.49 18.26
C HIS A 51 14.41 28.11 16.80
N LEU A 52 13.30 28.61 16.21
CA LEU A 52 12.91 28.32 14.82
C LEU A 52 13.55 29.33 13.85
N LYS A 53 14.02 28.81 12.71
CA LYS A 53 14.52 29.59 11.56
C LYS A 53 13.46 29.63 10.48
N THR A 54 13.29 30.78 9.84
CA THR A 54 12.45 30.94 8.65
C THR A 54 13.25 31.46 7.48
N ASP A 55 12.67 31.39 6.28
CA ASP A 55 13.22 31.98 5.05
C ASP A 55 12.77 33.43 4.84
N GLY A 56 11.94 34.00 5.74
CA GLY A 56 11.32 35.32 5.61
C GLY A 56 10.07 35.34 4.72
N TYR A 57 9.65 34.16 4.19
CA TYR A 57 8.49 34.00 3.29
C TYR A 57 7.46 32.99 3.79
N GLY A 58 7.53 32.62 5.07
CA GLY A 58 6.57 31.72 5.71
C GLY A 58 6.98 30.25 5.75
N THR A 59 8.25 29.94 5.45
CA THR A 59 8.75 28.55 5.53
C THR A 59 9.70 28.39 6.71
N ILE A 60 9.43 27.42 7.59
CA ILE A 60 10.39 26.99 8.62
C ILE A 60 11.51 26.22 7.95
N THR A 61 12.75 26.70 8.04
CA THR A 61 13.92 26.07 7.40
C THR A 61 14.78 25.27 8.38
N GLY A 62 14.44 25.28 9.66
CA GLY A 62 15.17 24.56 10.71
C GLY A 62 15.11 25.25 12.06
N TYR A 63 16.15 25.07 12.86
CA TYR A 63 16.25 25.61 14.22
C TYR A 63 17.69 26.12 14.53
N THR A 64 17.82 26.91 15.61
CA THR A 64 19.07 27.55 16.01
C THR A 64 19.78 26.88 17.19
N CYS A 65 19.03 26.10 18.00
CA CYS A 65 19.58 25.40 19.16
C CYS A 65 20.22 24.06 18.77
N ALA A 66 20.92 23.40 19.70
CA ALA A 66 21.32 22.01 19.49
C ALA A 66 20.07 21.12 19.39
N GLN A 67 20.18 20.02 18.65
CA GLN A 67 19.05 19.09 18.46
C GLN A 67 18.54 18.52 19.79
N THR A 68 19.43 18.29 20.74
CA THR A 68 19.11 17.82 22.10
C THR A 68 18.26 18.81 22.89
N ASP A 69 18.30 20.09 22.52
CA ASP A 69 17.62 21.19 23.22
C ASP A 69 16.26 21.52 22.55
N LEU A 70 15.93 20.84 21.45
CA LEU A 70 14.59 20.93 20.87
C LEU A 70 13.56 20.38 21.87
N PRO A 71 12.39 21.05 21.98
CA PRO A 71 11.34 20.55 22.85
C PRO A 71 10.83 19.20 22.34
N LYS A 72 10.50 18.31 23.27
CA LYS A 72 9.88 17.02 22.93
C LYS A 72 8.54 17.18 22.20
N VAL A 73 7.79 18.21 22.59
CA VAL A 73 6.55 18.65 21.92
C VAL A 73 6.87 19.90 21.12
N LEU A 74 6.91 19.78 19.80
CA LEU A 74 7.18 20.90 18.91
C LEU A 74 5.85 21.49 18.43
N VAL A 75 5.60 22.74 18.80
CA VAL A 75 4.46 23.50 18.31
C VAL A 75 4.94 24.50 17.25
N ILE A 76 4.52 24.33 16.02
CA ILE A 76 4.78 25.31 14.97
C ILE A 76 3.69 26.38 15.02
N PRO A 77 4.03 27.66 15.26
CA PRO A 77 3.05 28.72 15.39
C PRO A 77 2.48 29.12 14.01
N ALA A 78 1.29 29.71 14.00
CA ALA A 78 0.71 30.26 12.77
C ALA A 78 1.48 31.49 12.25
N LYS A 79 2.21 32.19 13.14
CA LYS A 79 3.05 33.34 12.78
C LYS A 79 4.32 33.37 13.62
N ILE A 80 5.39 33.90 13.04
CA ILE A 80 6.61 34.29 13.72
C ILE A 80 6.85 35.78 13.41
N GLY A 81 6.63 36.67 14.40
CA GLY A 81 6.50 38.11 14.14
C GLY A 81 5.31 38.37 13.21
N GLU A 82 5.54 39.09 12.11
CA GLU A 82 4.52 39.36 11.09
C GLU A 82 4.42 38.28 10.01
N GLU A 83 5.36 37.34 10.00
CA GLU A 83 5.46 36.27 9.00
C GLU A 83 4.44 35.15 9.29
N VAL A 84 3.51 34.92 8.36
CA VAL A 84 2.55 33.79 8.44
C VAL A 84 3.25 32.51 8.03
N ILE A 85 3.23 31.50 8.87
CA ILE A 85 3.88 30.21 8.58
C ILE A 85 2.95 29.34 7.73
N THR A 86 3.40 29.06 6.51
CA THR A 86 2.66 28.27 5.52
C THR A 86 3.41 27.01 5.07
N GLY A 87 4.68 26.87 5.42
CA GLY A 87 5.50 25.74 4.98
C GLY A 87 6.49 25.25 6.04
N ILE A 88 6.80 23.96 5.97
CA ILE A 88 7.98 23.34 6.59
C ILE A 88 8.94 23.02 5.46
N GLY A 89 10.17 23.51 5.54
CA GLY A 89 11.18 23.40 4.48
C GLY A 89 11.81 22.00 4.37
N TRP A 90 12.66 21.85 3.37
CA TRP A 90 13.44 20.65 3.14
C TRP A 90 14.33 20.34 4.34
N SER A 91 14.24 19.09 4.84
CA SER A 91 15.04 18.56 5.97
C SER A 91 15.02 19.42 7.23
N ALA A 92 14.01 20.29 7.44
CA ALA A 92 13.99 21.28 8.51
C ALA A 92 14.18 20.67 9.92
N PHE A 93 13.64 19.47 10.15
CA PHE A 93 13.70 18.72 11.41
C PHE A 93 14.18 17.29 11.20
N LYS A 94 14.96 17.05 10.14
CA LYS A 94 15.51 15.71 9.88
C LYS A 94 16.33 15.22 11.07
N ASP A 95 16.26 13.91 11.39
CA ASP A 95 16.98 13.22 12.46
C ASP A 95 16.68 13.73 13.89
N CYS A 96 15.58 14.51 14.09
CA CYS A 96 15.18 15.00 15.41
C CYS A 96 14.58 13.87 16.26
N THR A 97 15.45 12.99 16.77
CA THR A 97 15.06 11.76 17.48
C THR A 97 14.45 12.01 18.86
N SER A 98 14.66 13.19 19.46
CA SER A 98 14.07 13.59 20.74
C SER A 98 12.62 14.08 20.62
N LEU A 99 12.19 14.45 19.42
CA LEU A 99 10.84 14.93 19.13
C LEU A 99 9.81 13.80 19.31
N THR A 100 8.80 14.04 20.16
CA THR A 100 7.74 13.04 20.44
C THR A 100 6.37 13.43 19.91
N GLU A 101 6.08 14.72 19.86
CA GLU A 101 4.78 15.24 19.39
C GLU A 101 4.99 16.47 18.52
N LEU A 102 4.19 16.57 17.45
CA LEU A 102 4.21 17.68 16.50
C LEU A 102 2.81 18.28 16.37
N LYS A 103 2.69 19.60 16.61
CA LYS A 103 1.46 20.38 16.38
C LYS A 103 1.69 21.39 15.28
N LEU A 104 0.83 21.37 14.27
CA LEU A 104 0.96 22.19 13.07
C LEU A 104 -0.17 23.21 12.94
N PRO A 105 0.10 24.42 12.41
CA PRO A 105 -0.90 25.47 12.31
C PRO A 105 -1.86 25.27 11.13
N ALA A 106 -3.07 25.83 11.25
CA ALA A 106 -4.08 25.80 10.20
C ALA A 106 -3.66 26.52 8.90
N SER A 107 -2.68 27.41 8.98
CA SER A 107 -2.11 28.13 7.83
C SER A 107 -1.18 27.27 6.97
N LEU A 108 -0.82 26.04 7.46
CA LEU A 108 0.15 25.20 6.76
C LEU A 108 -0.42 24.67 5.45
N THR A 109 0.34 24.88 4.37
CA THR A 109 0.00 24.41 3.02
C THR A 109 0.94 23.30 2.53
N LYS A 110 2.16 23.25 3.09
CA LYS A 110 3.18 22.32 2.61
C LYS A 110 4.09 21.79 3.72
N ILE A 111 4.35 20.48 3.71
CA ILE A 111 5.44 19.82 4.44
C ILE A 111 6.48 19.40 3.42
N GLY A 112 7.68 19.95 3.51
CA GLY A 112 8.75 19.76 2.54
C GLY A 112 9.37 18.36 2.55
N SER A 113 10.19 18.10 1.54
CA SER A 113 10.88 16.80 1.43
C SER A 113 11.80 16.56 2.62
N SER A 114 11.77 15.33 3.16
CA SER A 114 12.54 14.88 4.32
C SER A 114 12.39 15.76 5.58
N ALA A 115 11.32 16.57 5.66
CA ALA A 115 11.16 17.57 6.73
C ALA A 115 11.28 16.98 8.14
N PHE A 116 10.78 15.77 8.36
CA PHE A 116 10.82 15.02 9.62
C PHE A 116 11.38 13.60 9.40
N SER A 117 12.19 13.39 8.34
CA SER A 117 12.81 12.08 8.13
C SER A 117 13.62 11.66 9.34
N ASP A 118 13.53 10.37 9.72
CA ASP A 118 14.26 9.74 10.81
C ASP A 118 14.01 10.35 12.20
N CYS A 119 12.88 11.02 12.40
CA CYS A 119 12.38 11.44 13.71
C CYS A 119 11.84 10.22 14.48
N THR A 120 12.73 9.33 14.89
CA THR A 120 12.39 8.00 15.47
C THR A 120 11.59 8.07 16.77
N GLY A 121 11.70 9.17 17.51
CA GLY A 121 10.95 9.42 18.75
C GLY A 121 9.54 9.96 18.53
N LEU A 122 9.20 10.40 17.30
CA LEU A 122 7.91 11.02 17.00
C LEU A 122 6.79 9.98 17.08
N THR A 123 5.87 10.16 18.03
CA THR A 123 4.76 9.23 18.30
C THR A 123 3.43 9.72 17.75
N SER A 124 3.24 11.05 17.65
CA SER A 124 2.00 11.64 17.19
C SER A 124 2.21 12.93 16.42
N ILE A 125 1.32 13.18 15.46
CA ILE A 125 1.24 14.40 14.67
C ILE A 125 -0.21 14.86 14.66
N ASP A 126 -0.45 16.09 15.12
CA ASP A 126 -1.77 16.71 15.06
C ASP A 126 -1.90 17.54 13.76
N LEU A 127 -2.69 17.02 12.82
CA LEU A 127 -3.02 17.62 11.54
C LEU A 127 -4.50 18.07 11.46
N SER A 128 -5.23 17.96 12.56
CA SER A 128 -6.69 18.23 12.58
C SER A 128 -7.08 19.65 12.14
N ALA A 129 -6.17 20.61 12.32
CA ALA A 129 -6.35 21.99 11.87
C ALA A 129 -5.88 22.24 10.42
N CYS A 130 -5.16 21.31 9.80
CA CYS A 130 -4.43 21.54 8.54
C CYS A 130 -5.30 21.34 7.29
N ILE A 131 -6.48 21.97 7.26
CA ILE A 131 -7.43 21.88 6.14
C ILE A 131 -6.87 22.43 4.82
N ASN A 132 -5.87 23.32 4.89
CA ASN A 132 -5.22 23.95 3.74
C ASN A 132 -3.97 23.19 3.26
N LEU A 133 -3.61 22.08 3.92
CA LEU A 133 -2.43 21.30 3.54
C LEU A 133 -2.65 20.66 2.16
N THR A 134 -1.80 21.02 1.20
CA THR A 134 -1.88 20.54 -0.20
C THR A 134 -0.83 19.49 -0.52
N GLU A 135 0.31 19.49 0.18
CA GLU A 135 1.44 18.62 -0.14
C GLU A 135 2.17 18.11 1.11
N ILE A 136 2.40 16.81 1.15
CA ILE A 136 3.39 16.13 2.00
C ILE A 136 4.50 15.65 1.08
N GLY A 137 5.72 16.17 1.24
CA GLY A 137 6.84 15.97 0.33
C GLY A 137 7.46 14.57 0.36
N TYR A 138 8.43 14.35 -0.52
CA TYR A 138 9.22 13.12 -0.61
C TYR A 138 9.93 12.83 0.72
N ASN A 139 9.87 11.58 1.23
CA ASN A 139 10.45 11.16 2.50
C ASN A 139 10.05 11.99 3.74
N ALA A 140 8.98 12.77 3.69
CA ALA A 140 8.68 13.78 4.73
C ALA A 140 8.70 13.20 6.15
N PHE A 141 8.22 11.98 6.35
CA PHE A 141 8.19 11.23 7.62
C PHE A 141 8.86 9.86 7.51
N SER A 142 9.71 9.65 6.49
CA SER A 142 10.42 8.36 6.35
C SER A 142 11.23 8.04 7.59
N GLY A 143 11.19 6.80 8.08
CA GLY A 143 11.94 6.37 9.26
C GLY A 143 11.38 6.87 10.60
N CYS A 144 10.19 7.48 10.64
CA CYS A 144 9.52 7.82 11.91
C CYS A 144 8.97 6.55 12.58
N THR A 145 9.87 5.73 13.12
CA THR A 145 9.55 4.39 13.65
C THR A 145 8.66 4.41 14.89
N GLY A 146 8.65 5.53 15.64
CA GLY A 146 7.79 5.74 16.80
C GLY A 146 6.36 6.15 16.46
N LEU A 147 6.10 6.61 15.22
CA LEU A 147 4.79 7.12 14.82
C LEU A 147 3.76 6.00 14.80
N THR A 148 2.72 6.13 15.65
CA THR A 148 1.71 5.07 15.82
C THR A 148 0.46 5.27 15.00
N SER A 149 0.08 6.52 14.75
CA SER A 149 -1.07 6.88 13.93
C SER A 149 -0.86 8.23 13.26
N ILE A 150 -1.52 8.42 12.14
CA ILE A 150 -1.65 9.73 11.49
C ILE A 150 -3.07 9.84 10.94
N ASP A 151 -3.76 10.91 11.35
CA ASP A 151 -5.10 11.24 10.87
C ASP A 151 -5.00 12.39 9.87
N LEU A 152 -5.26 12.09 8.61
CA LEU A 152 -5.28 13.04 7.51
C LEU A 152 -6.71 13.35 7.03
N SER A 153 -7.73 12.86 7.73
CA SER A 153 -9.14 12.99 7.31
C SER A 153 -9.59 14.43 7.17
N ALA A 154 -9.02 15.34 7.97
CA ALA A 154 -9.28 16.78 7.89
C ALA A 154 -8.56 17.49 6.73
N CYS A 155 -7.53 16.87 6.13
CA CYS A 155 -6.69 17.48 5.09
C CYS A 155 -7.36 17.38 3.71
N THR A 156 -8.54 17.95 3.55
CA THR A 156 -9.36 17.85 2.33
C THR A 156 -8.74 18.49 1.10
N SER A 157 -7.82 19.45 1.30
CA SER A 157 -7.05 20.09 0.22
C SER A 157 -5.83 19.29 -0.23
N LEU A 158 -5.51 18.16 0.43
CA LEU A 158 -4.31 17.38 0.14
C LEU A 158 -4.41 16.74 -1.24
N THR A 159 -3.49 17.12 -2.13
CA THR A 159 -3.42 16.61 -3.50
C THR A 159 -2.30 15.59 -3.69
N GLN A 160 -1.27 15.63 -2.81
CA GLN A 160 -0.10 14.79 -2.96
C GLN A 160 0.50 14.33 -1.63
N ILE A 161 0.75 13.02 -1.54
CA ILE A 161 1.65 12.39 -0.58
C ILE A 161 2.83 11.85 -1.39
N GLY A 162 4.01 12.43 -1.21
CA GLY A 162 5.18 12.17 -2.04
C GLY A 162 5.73 10.75 -1.92
N ASN A 163 6.63 10.39 -2.84
CA ASN A 163 7.31 9.09 -2.79
C ASN A 163 7.97 8.88 -1.42
N SER A 164 7.83 7.67 -0.87
CA SER A 164 8.42 7.28 0.41
C SER A 164 8.02 8.15 1.63
N ALA A 165 6.93 8.94 1.54
CA ALA A 165 6.59 9.92 2.57
C ALA A 165 6.49 9.31 3.98
N PHE A 166 6.01 8.07 4.11
CA PHE A 166 5.90 7.31 5.36
C PHE A 166 6.66 5.97 5.30
N SER A 167 7.68 5.88 4.43
CA SER A 167 8.49 4.66 4.33
C SER A 167 9.13 4.32 5.69
N SER A 168 9.12 3.04 6.05
CA SER A 168 9.72 2.53 7.29
C SER A 168 9.14 3.13 8.59
N CYS A 169 7.92 3.65 8.57
CA CYS A 169 7.18 3.99 9.79
C CYS A 169 6.65 2.69 10.43
N THR A 170 7.55 1.94 11.06
CA THR A 170 7.26 0.58 11.55
C THR A 170 6.27 0.52 12.70
N GLY A 171 6.13 1.61 13.45
CA GLY A 171 5.13 1.77 14.53
C GLY A 171 3.73 2.13 14.05
N LEU A 172 3.59 2.58 12.79
CA LEU A 172 2.31 3.05 12.25
C LEU A 172 1.31 1.89 12.15
N THR A 173 0.20 1.99 12.89
CA THR A 173 -0.83 0.94 12.95
C THR A 173 -2.01 1.21 12.04
N SER A 174 -2.33 2.48 11.79
CA SER A 174 -3.43 2.87 10.93
C SER A 174 -3.15 4.18 10.19
N ILE A 175 -3.76 4.33 9.03
CA ILE A 175 -3.81 5.59 8.29
C ILE A 175 -5.19 5.78 7.69
N ASP A 176 -5.76 6.98 7.87
CA ASP A 176 -7.04 7.37 7.28
C ASP A 176 -6.84 8.50 6.27
N LEU A 177 -7.02 8.19 4.98
CA LEU A 177 -6.99 9.11 3.85
C LEU A 177 -8.38 9.31 3.24
N SER A 178 -9.44 8.79 3.85
CA SER A 178 -10.79 8.79 3.26
C SER A 178 -11.33 10.19 2.98
N GLY A 179 -10.92 11.18 3.78
CA GLY A 179 -11.26 12.59 3.60
C GLY A 179 -10.44 13.33 2.53
N CYS A 180 -9.31 12.75 2.07
CA CYS A 180 -8.41 13.39 1.11
C CYS A 180 -8.91 13.21 -0.34
N THR A 181 -10.08 13.77 -0.65
CA THR A 181 -10.78 13.54 -1.93
C THR A 181 -10.06 14.08 -3.17
N SER A 182 -9.01 14.89 -2.99
CA SER A 182 -8.16 15.40 -4.07
C SER A 182 -6.94 14.53 -4.38
N ILE A 183 -6.65 13.51 -3.55
CA ILE A 183 -5.59 12.55 -3.82
C ILE A 183 -6.07 11.56 -4.90
N THR A 184 -5.33 11.50 -6.01
CA THR A 184 -5.61 10.56 -7.11
C THR A 184 -4.63 9.40 -7.19
N LYS A 185 -3.50 9.48 -6.49
CA LYS A 185 -2.48 8.41 -6.49
C LYS A 185 -1.87 8.22 -5.10
N ILE A 186 -1.62 6.97 -4.75
CA ILE A 186 -0.66 6.61 -3.72
C ILE A 186 0.70 6.44 -4.43
N GLU A 187 1.67 7.25 -4.07
CA GLU A 187 2.96 7.31 -4.76
C GLU A 187 3.85 6.10 -4.43
N LYS A 188 4.94 5.94 -5.20
CA LYS A 188 5.91 4.86 -5.01
C LYS A 188 6.48 4.87 -3.60
N TYR A 189 6.58 3.68 -2.98
CA TYR A 189 7.13 3.48 -1.63
C TYR A 189 6.41 4.24 -0.51
N ALA A 190 5.25 4.86 -0.73
CA ALA A 190 4.63 5.78 0.23
C ALA A 190 4.54 5.20 1.65
N PHE A 191 4.21 3.90 1.78
CA PHE A 191 4.12 3.13 3.03
C PHE A 191 5.03 1.90 3.03
N TYR A 192 6.15 1.94 2.29
CA TYR A 192 7.10 0.83 2.23
C TYR A 192 7.61 0.45 3.62
N GLY A 193 7.49 -0.82 3.98
CA GLY A 193 8.00 -1.32 5.25
C GLY A 193 7.26 -0.86 6.51
N CYS A 194 6.04 -0.34 6.39
CA CYS A 194 5.17 -0.03 7.53
C CYS A 194 4.64 -1.33 8.13
N ARG A 195 5.51 -2.06 8.84
CA ARG A 195 5.22 -3.42 9.31
C ARG A 195 4.10 -3.49 10.35
N GLY A 196 3.89 -2.42 11.12
CA GLY A 196 2.83 -2.30 12.11
C GLY A 196 1.44 -2.01 11.52
N LEU A 197 1.37 -1.63 10.23
CA LEU A 197 0.15 -1.14 9.61
C LEU A 197 -0.87 -2.27 9.47
N THR A 198 -2.00 -2.16 10.19
CA THR A 198 -3.11 -3.14 10.20
C THR A 198 -4.30 -2.68 9.38
N GLU A 199 -4.52 -1.35 9.30
CA GLU A 199 -5.68 -0.75 8.65
C GLU A 199 -5.26 0.43 7.76
N VAL A 200 -5.83 0.49 6.55
CA VAL A 200 -5.65 1.58 5.60
C VAL A 200 -7.00 1.95 5.03
N LYS A 201 -7.41 3.23 5.19
CA LYS A 201 -8.57 3.79 4.50
C LYS A 201 -8.11 4.69 3.39
N LEU A 202 -8.45 4.35 2.16
CA LEU A 202 -8.06 5.06 0.96
C LEU A 202 -9.21 5.89 0.38
N PRO A 203 -8.93 7.04 -0.27
CA PRO A 203 -9.97 7.87 -0.86
C PRO A 203 -10.53 7.25 -2.15
N ALA A 204 -11.82 7.44 -2.38
CA ALA A 204 -12.50 6.93 -3.58
C ALA A 204 -12.00 7.56 -4.90
N SER A 205 -11.30 8.70 -4.82
CA SER A 205 -10.70 9.43 -5.95
C SER A 205 -9.49 8.74 -6.60
N LEU A 206 -8.98 7.64 -6.02
CA LEU A 206 -7.78 6.99 -6.52
C LEU A 206 -7.94 6.47 -7.96
N THR A 207 -6.95 6.77 -8.79
CA THR A 207 -6.77 6.23 -10.15
C THR A 207 -5.61 5.23 -10.22
N GLY A 208 -4.66 5.26 -9.26
CA GLY A 208 -3.49 4.39 -9.24
C GLY A 208 -2.87 4.20 -7.87
N ILE A 209 -2.29 3.01 -7.67
CA ILE A 209 -1.40 2.69 -6.54
C ILE A 209 -0.01 2.45 -7.10
N GLY A 210 0.98 3.17 -6.57
CA GLY A 210 2.36 3.17 -7.04
C GLY A 210 3.11 1.88 -6.77
N GLU A 211 4.24 1.73 -7.46
CA GLU A 211 5.16 0.60 -7.26
C GLU A 211 5.65 0.56 -5.81
N LEU A 212 5.64 -0.65 -5.17
CA LEU A 212 6.12 -0.89 -3.81
C LEU A 212 5.42 -0.04 -2.72
N ALA A 213 4.24 0.53 -3.00
CA ALA A 213 3.57 1.48 -2.10
C ALA A 213 3.32 0.93 -0.70
N PHE A 214 2.92 -0.34 -0.56
CA PHE A 214 2.67 -1.05 0.70
C PHE A 214 3.57 -2.29 0.86
N HIS A 215 4.74 -2.32 0.17
CA HIS A 215 5.66 -3.44 0.27
C HIS A 215 6.04 -3.72 1.73
N GLY A 216 5.89 -4.97 2.17
CA GLY A 216 6.30 -5.40 3.51
C GLY A 216 5.44 -4.85 4.65
N CYS A 217 4.19 -4.42 4.38
CA CYS A 217 3.19 -4.14 5.41
C CYS A 217 2.66 -5.47 5.97
N THR A 218 3.50 -6.15 6.75
CA THR A 218 3.28 -7.55 7.15
C THR A 218 2.10 -7.75 8.08
N SER A 219 1.64 -6.71 8.78
CA SER A 219 0.47 -6.74 9.65
C SER A 219 -0.84 -6.34 8.97
N LEU A 220 -0.79 -5.89 7.70
CA LEU A 220 -1.99 -5.47 6.97
C LEU A 220 -2.89 -6.69 6.73
N THR A 221 -4.10 -6.67 7.28
CA THR A 221 -5.02 -7.84 7.25
C THR A 221 -5.99 -7.81 6.09
N SER A 222 -6.39 -6.63 5.65
CA SER A 222 -7.30 -6.46 4.51
C SER A 222 -7.02 -5.18 3.76
N ILE A 223 -7.39 -5.16 2.48
CA ILE A 223 -7.45 -3.94 1.67
C ILE A 223 -8.74 -3.92 0.87
N ASP A 224 -9.55 -2.89 1.09
CA ASP A 224 -10.80 -2.69 0.35
C ASP A 224 -10.66 -1.49 -0.60
N LEU A 225 -10.59 -1.78 -1.90
CA LEU A 225 -10.51 -0.81 -2.99
C LEU A 225 -11.82 -0.71 -3.78
N SER A 226 -12.89 -1.36 -3.31
CA SER A 226 -14.17 -1.44 -4.04
C SER A 226 -14.81 -0.07 -4.30
N ALA A 227 -14.59 0.89 -3.38
CA ALA A 227 -15.05 2.27 -3.53
C ALA A 227 -14.22 3.10 -4.53
N CYS A 228 -13.01 2.65 -4.89
CA CYS A 228 -12.11 3.36 -5.81
C CYS A 228 -12.49 3.09 -7.27
N THR A 229 -13.69 3.54 -7.68
CA THR A 229 -14.28 3.21 -8.99
C THR A 229 -13.53 3.79 -10.20
N SER A 230 -12.53 4.64 -9.96
CA SER A 230 -11.63 5.19 -10.98
C SER A 230 -10.24 4.53 -10.97
N LEU A 231 -10.00 3.54 -10.08
CA LEU A 231 -8.71 2.88 -9.97
C LEU A 231 -8.52 1.92 -11.15
N THR A 232 -7.54 2.23 -12.00
CA THR A 232 -7.24 1.42 -13.18
C THR A 232 -5.97 0.59 -13.03
N GLN A 233 -5.06 0.96 -12.13
CA GLN A 233 -3.76 0.33 -12.05
C GLN A 233 -3.28 0.11 -10.60
N ILE A 234 -2.77 -1.09 -10.32
CA ILE A 234 -1.99 -1.41 -9.14
C ILE A 234 -0.55 -1.67 -9.58
N GLY A 235 0.39 -0.89 -9.08
CA GLY A 235 1.80 -0.93 -9.46
C GLY A 235 2.51 -2.23 -9.09
N GLY A 236 3.65 -2.48 -9.72
CA GLY A 236 4.46 -3.65 -9.44
C GLY A 236 4.86 -3.74 -7.97
N ARG A 237 4.73 -4.94 -7.37
CA ARG A 237 5.08 -5.21 -5.97
C ARG A 237 4.39 -4.30 -4.96
N ALA A 238 3.26 -3.68 -5.30
CA ALA A 238 2.57 -2.73 -4.43
C ALA A 238 2.26 -3.30 -3.04
N PHE A 239 1.84 -4.56 -2.96
CA PHE A 239 1.55 -5.30 -1.72
C PHE A 239 2.47 -6.52 -1.54
N PHE A 240 3.71 -6.45 -2.08
CA PHE A 240 4.68 -7.55 -1.97
C PHE A 240 5.00 -7.84 -0.49
N LYS A 241 4.92 -9.13 -0.08
CA LYS A 241 5.13 -9.56 1.31
C LYS A 241 4.23 -8.85 2.34
N CYS A 242 2.97 -8.61 1.99
CA CYS A 242 1.93 -8.32 2.97
C CYS A 242 1.40 -9.65 3.52
N ASP A 243 2.23 -10.30 4.36
CA ASP A 243 2.01 -11.69 4.79
C ASP A 243 0.72 -11.87 5.59
N GLY A 244 0.28 -10.81 6.31
CA GLY A 244 -0.96 -10.78 7.07
C GLY A 244 -2.23 -10.61 6.24
N LEU A 245 -2.10 -10.27 4.93
CA LEU A 245 -3.24 -9.93 4.09
C LEU A 245 -4.08 -11.17 3.79
N THR A 246 -5.30 -11.21 4.32
CA THR A 246 -6.25 -12.33 4.16
C THR A 246 -7.35 -12.04 3.15
N GLU A 247 -7.69 -10.76 2.96
CA GLU A 247 -8.77 -10.32 2.09
C GLU A 247 -8.34 -9.13 1.21
N VAL A 248 -8.70 -9.20 -0.07
CA VAL A 248 -8.49 -8.13 -1.06
C VAL A 248 -9.78 -7.92 -1.83
N LYS A 249 -10.33 -6.68 -1.81
CA LYS A 249 -11.46 -6.29 -2.66
C LYS A 249 -10.98 -5.30 -3.71
N LEU A 250 -11.14 -5.66 -4.98
CA LEU A 250 -10.69 -4.89 -6.12
C LEU A 250 -11.86 -4.30 -6.91
N PRO A 251 -11.73 -3.08 -7.47
CA PRO A 251 -12.82 -2.43 -8.22
C PRO A 251 -12.93 -2.98 -9.64
N ALA A 252 -14.14 -2.86 -10.21
CA ALA A 252 -14.43 -3.28 -11.57
C ALA A 252 -13.65 -2.50 -12.65
N SER A 253 -13.22 -1.28 -12.33
CA SER A 253 -12.44 -0.40 -13.21
C SER A 253 -11.01 -0.86 -13.50
N LEU A 254 -10.52 -1.87 -12.75
CA LEU A 254 -9.13 -2.29 -12.82
C LEU A 254 -8.78 -2.89 -14.19
N THR A 255 -7.75 -2.35 -14.82
CA THR A 255 -7.24 -2.80 -16.12
C THR A 255 -5.89 -3.50 -16.01
N GLU A 256 -5.12 -3.23 -14.93
CA GLU A 256 -3.77 -3.75 -14.74
C GLU A 256 -3.46 -4.07 -13.28
N ILE A 257 -2.92 -5.27 -13.06
CA ILE A 257 -2.25 -5.67 -11.81
C ILE A 257 -0.78 -5.89 -12.14
N GLY A 258 0.08 -5.03 -11.63
CA GLY A 258 1.51 -5.03 -11.93
C GLY A 258 2.25 -6.29 -11.47
N HIS A 259 3.41 -6.54 -12.06
CA HIS A 259 4.21 -7.72 -11.76
C HIS A 259 4.52 -7.85 -10.26
N GLY A 260 4.17 -9.01 -9.68
CA GLY A 260 4.39 -9.31 -8.26
C GLY A 260 3.61 -8.42 -7.29
N ALA A 261 2.51 -7.77 -7.73
CA ALA A 261 1.75 -6.82 -6.91
C ALA A 261 1.36 -7.40 -5.53
N PHE A 262 0.95 -8.66 -5.47
CA PHE A 262 0.59 -9.39 -4.25
C PHE A 262 1.52 -10.58 -3.98
N LYS A 263 2.74 -10.57 -4.58
CA LYS A 263 3.68 -11.70 -4.40
C LYS A 263 4.05 -11.86 -2.94
N GLY A 264 3.90 -13.10 -2.44
CA GLY A 264 4.23 -13.47 -1.05
C GLY A 264 3.19 -13.01 -0.03
N CYS A 265 1.95 -12.68 -0.44
CA CYS A 265 0.82 -12.49 0.48
C CYS A 265 0.36 -13.87 0.97
N THR A 266 1.14 -14.44 1.90
CA THR A 266 0.96 -15.84 2.34
C THR A 266 -0.33 -16.07 3.11
N GLY A 267 -0.92 -15.01 3.69
CA GLY A 267 -2.22 -15.06 4.39
C GLY A 267 -3.44 -15.07 3.48
N LEU A 268 -3.29 -14.72 2.17
CA LEU A 268 -4.43 -14.58 1.26
C LEU A 268 -5.06 -15.95 0.96
N THR A 269 -6.33 -16.11 1.33
CA THR A 269 -7.05 -17.40 1.22
C THR A 269 -7.94 -17.49 0.00
N SER A 270 -8.49 -16.38 -0.48
CA SER A 270 -9.34 -16.32 -1.66
C SER A 270 -9.12 -15.04 -2.45
N LEU A 271 -9.37 -15.09 -3.76
CA LEU A 271 -9.27 -13.94 -4.66
C LEU A 271 -10.47 -13.94 -5.61
N ASP A 272 -11.29 -12.90 -5.54
CA ASP A 272 -12.42 -12.72 -6.45
C ASP A 272 -12.16 -11.54 -7.40
N LEU A 273 -11.89 -11.84 -8.67
CA LEU A 273 -11.69 -10.88 -9.76
C LEU A 273 -12.85 -10.88 -10.74
N SER A 274 -13.94 -11.58 -10.43
CA SER A 274 -15.07 -11.75 -11.37
C SER A 274 -15.70 -10.43 -11.83
N ALA A 275 -15.66 -9.41 -10.97
CA ALA A 275 -16.13 -8.06 -11.27
C ALA A 275 -15.18 -7.22 -12.13
N CYS A 276 -13.89 -7.61 -12.25
CA CYS A 276 -12.85 -6.83 -12.95
C CYS A 276 -12.95 -7.04 -14.48
N THR A 277 -14.07 -6.64 -15.07
CA THR A 277 -14.40 -6.94 -16.47
C THR A 277 -13.54 -6.23 -17.53
N SER A 278 -12.68 -5.30 -17.10
CA SER A 278 -11.69 -4.63 -17.95
C SER A 278 -10.29 -5.28 -17.89
N LEU A 279 -10.09 -6.28 -17.00
CA LEU A 279 -8.82 -6.95 -16.84
C LEU A 279 -8.66 -8.06 -17.88
N THR A 280 -7.67 -7.93 -18.77
CA THR A 280 -7.41 -8.88 -19.88
C THR A 280 -6.21 -9.78 -19.62
N ALA A 281 -5.30 -9.39 -18.72
CA ALA A 281 -4.15 -10.19 -18.31
C ALA A 281 -4.03 -10.17 -16.78
N ILE A 282 -3.54 -11.27 -16.21
CA ILE A 282 -3.32 -11.38 -14.75
C ILE A 282 -1.90 -11.83 -14.44
N SER A 283 -1.32 -11.15 -13.44
CA SER A 283 -0.04 -11.49 -12.84
C SER A 283 -0.06 -11.15 -11.34
N GLY A 284 1.03 -11.44 -10.62
CA GLY A 284 1.25 -10.78 -9.34
C GLY A 284 0.92 -11.58 -8.08
N PHE A 285 0.42 -12.81 -8.14
CA PHE A 285 0.02 -13.62 -6.97
C PHE A 285 0.99 -14.76 -6.64
N SER A 286 2.23 -14.67 -7.13
CA SER A 286 3.26 -15.66 -6.85
C SER A 286 3.51 -15.82 -5.34
N GLY A 287 3.53 -17.04 -4.83
CA GLY A 287 3.82 -17.33 -3.42
C GLY A 287 2.68 -17.01 -2.45
N CYS A 288 1.45 -16.89 -2.93
CA CYS A 288 0.25 -16.82 -2.08
C CYS A 288 -0.10 -18.25 -1.63
N THR A 289 0.70 -18.78 -0.68
CA THR A 289 0.68 -20.22 -0.33
C THR A 289 -0.63 -20.69 0.29
N SER A 290 -1.40 -19.80 0.95
CA SER A 290 -2.71 -20.12 1.52
C SER A 290 -3.89 -19.94 0.56
N LEU A 291 -3.63 -19.48 -0.69
CA LEU A 291 -4.70 -19.21 -1.66
C LEU A 291 -5.34 -20.51 -2.12
N THR A 292 -6.62 -20.72 -1.79
CA THR A 292 -7.37 -21.97 -2.11
C THR A 292 -8.29 -21.80 -3.32
N GLU A 293 -8.82 -20.60 -3.55
CA GLU A 293 -9.79 -20.31 -4.61
C GLU A 293 -9.45 -19.00 -5.33
N VAL A 294 -9.58 -19.02 -6.66
CA VAL A 294 -9.46 -17.85 -7.52
C VAL A 294 -10.64 -17.80 -8.48
N LYS A 295 -11.38 -16.69 -8.46
CA LYS A 295 -12.41 -16.39 -9.47
C LYS A 295 -11.85 -15.40 -10.48
N LEU A 296 -11.66 -15.85 -11.71
CA LEU A 296 -11.12 -15.07 -12.82
C LEU A 296 -12.25 -14.35 -13.59
N PRO A 297 -11.99 -13.12 -14.13
CA PRO A 297 -12.98 -12.41 -14.92
C PRO A 297 -13.17 -13.05 -16.30
N ALA A 298 -14.38 -12.92 -16.85
CA ALA A 298 -14.71 -13.45 -18.18
C ALA A 298 -13.96 -12.75 -19.32
N SER A 299 -13.39 -11.58 -19.09
CA SER A 299 -12.57 -10.80 -20.02
C SER A 299 -11.14 -11.29 -20.18
N LEU A 300 -10.68 -12.18 -19.28
CA LEU A 300 -9.28 -12.56 -19.23
C LEU A 300 -8.85 -13.37 -20.45
N THR A 301 -7.86 -12.88 -21.18
CA THR A 301 -7.29 -13.55 -22.35
C THR A 301 -5.93 -14.17 -22.07
N GLN A 302 -5.24 -13.72 -21.02
CA GLN A 302 -3.89 -14.15 -20.69
C GLN A 302 -3.67 -14.32 -19.19
N ILE A 303 -3.04 -15.40 -18.80
CA ILE A 303 -2.43 -15.60 -17.49
C ILE A 303 -0.92 -15.48 -17.70
N ASP A 304 -0.31 -14.46 -17.09
CA ASP A 304 1.11 -14.16 -17.28
C ASP A 304 2.04 -15.17 -16.61
N GLY A 305 3.32 -15.09 -16.93
CA GLY A 305 4.33 -15.93 -16.29
C GLY A 305 4.38 -15.70 -14.78
N ASN A 306 4.48 -16.81 -14.04
CA ASN A 306 4.50 -16.85 -12.57
C ASN A 306 3.25 -16.24 -11.88
N ALA A 307 2.12 -16.09 -12.56
CA ALA A 307 0.93 -15.45 -12.00
C ALA A 307 0.52 -16.06 -10.65
N PHE A 308 0.49 -17.40 -10.56
CA PHE A 308 0.16 -18.19 -9.37
C PHE A 308 1.31 -19.16 -8.98
N PHE A 309 2.56 -18.80 -9.29
CA PHE A 309 3.73 -19.59 -8.94
C PHE A 309 3.76 -19.92 -7.45
N LYS A 310 3.81 -21.21 -7.08
CA LYS A 310 3.79 -21.69 -5.68
C LYS A 310 2.55 -21.24 -4.88
N CYS A 311 1.38 -21.20 -5.49
CA CYS A 311 0.11 -21.15 -4.76
C CYS A 311 -0.25 -22.59 -4.34
N GLU A 312 0.48 -23.10 -3.35
CA GLU A 312 0.51 -24.53 -3.00
C GLU A 312 -0.86 -25.08 -2.55
N SER A 313 -1.69 -24.23 -1.93
CA SER A 313 -3.04 -24.57 -1.47
C SER A 313 -4.14 -24.42 -2.52
N LEU A 314 -3.82 -23.93 -3.74
CA LEU A 314 -4.83 -23.71 -4.78
C LEU A 314 -5.41 -25.04 -5.26
N THR A 315 -6.70 -25.27 -4.98
CA THR A 315 -7.37 -26.54 -5.28
C THR A 315 -8.12 -26.53 -6.59
N GLU A 316 -8.66 -25.38 -6.98
CA GLU A 316 -9.46 -25.20 -8.19
C GLU A 316 -9.18 -23.83 -8.83
N VAL A 317 -9.11 -23.82 -10.16
CA VAL A 317 -9.13 -22.61 -10.96
C VAL A 317 -10.06 -22.80 -12.15
N LYS A 318 -11.08 -21.93 -12.26
CA LYS A 318 -12.00 -21.91 -13.40
C LYS A 318 -11.45 -20.96 -14.46
N LEU A 319 -10.87 -21.52 -15.51
CA LEU A 319 -10.33 -20.76 -16.63
C LEU A 319 -11.47 -20.25 -17.51
N PRO A 320 -11.52 -18.94 -17.86
CA PRO A 320 -12.61 -18.38 -18.67
C PRO A 320 -12.52 -18.80 -20.12
N ALA A 321 -13.67 -18.79 -20.80
CA ALA A 321 -13.77 -19.18 -22.21
C ALA A 321 -13.02 -18.24 -23.18
N SER A 322 -12.64 -17.07 -22.74
CA SER A 322 -11.83 -16.07 -23.47
C SER A 322 -10.32 -16.33 -23.43
N LEU A 323 -9.87 -17.23 -22.55
CA LEU A 323 -8.42 -17.42 -22.29
C LEU A 323 -7.72 -18.06 -23.50
N THR A 324 -6.69 -17.37 -24.00
CA THR A 324 -5.91 -17.82 -25.17
C THR A 324 -4.51 -18.29 -24.81
N GLN A 325 -3.93 -17.81 -23.68
CA GLN A 325 -2.56 -18.09 -23.31
C GLN A 325 -2.38 -18.33 -21.81
N ILE A 326 -1.53 -19.29 -21.45
CA ILE A 326 -1.01 -19.53 -20.10
C ILE A 326 0.50 -19.38 -20.15
N GLY A 327 1.02 -18.43 -19.38
CA GLY A 327 2.43 -18.05 -19.32
C GLY A 327 3.31 -19.09 -18.62
N GLY A 328 4.62 -18.92 -18.75
CA GLY A 328 5.60 -19.82 -18.15
C GLY A 328 5.52 -19.85 -16.63
N SER A 329 5.56 -21.05 -16.05
CA SER A 329 5.47 -21.27 -14.60
C SER A 329 4.22 -20.65 -13.94
N ALA A 330 3.15 -20.38 -14.71
CA ALA A 330 1.96 -19.69 -14.22
C ALA A 330 1.33 -20.37 -13.00
N PHE A 331 1.30 -21.71 -12.98
CA PHE A 331 0.82 -22.57 -11.88
C PHE A 331 1.92 -23.51 -11.36
N PHE A 332 3.19 -23.13 -11.54
CA PHE A 332 4.32 -23.96 -11.06
C PHE A 332 4.16 -24.26 -9.57
N LYS A 333 4.21 -25.56 -9.21
CA LYS A 333 4.03 -26.04 -7.83
C LYS A 333 2.73 -25.58 -7.16
N CYS A 334 1.63 -25.51 -7.90
CA CYS A 334 0.28 -25.47 -7.33
C CYS A 334 -0.10 -26.90 -6.92
N GLU A 335 0.50 -27.38 -5.83
CA GLU A 335 0.44 -28.79 -5.42
C GLU A 335 -0.97 -29.26 -5.06
N GLY A 336 -1.83 -28.34 -4.59
CA GLY A 336 -3.22 -28.61 -4.26
C GLY A 336 -4.16 -28.74 -5.47
N LEU A 337 -3.73 -28.30 -6.67
CA LEU A 337 -4.59 -28.28 -7.86
C LEU A 337 -4.88 -29.72 -8.34
N THR A 338 -6.15 -30.11 -8.35
CA THR A 338 -6.57 -31.48 -8.66
C THR A 338 -7.09 -31.65 -10.08
N GLU A 339 -7.74 -30.66 -10.63
CA GLU A 339 -8.30 -30.67 -11.99
C GLU A 339 -8.06 -29.31 -12.67
N VAL A 340 -7.82 -29.34 -13.97
CA VAL A 340 -7.85 -28.14 -14.84
C VAL A 340 -8.69 -28.38 -16.07
N LYS A 341 -9.60 -27.45 -16.39
CA LYS A 341 -10.40 -27.44 -17.60
C LYS A 341 -9.90 -26.34 -18.54
N LEU A 342 -9.22 -26.74 -19.60
CA LEU A 342 -8.58 -25.86 -20.55
C LEU A 342 -9.59 -25.49 -21.65
N PRO A 343 -9.93 -24.21 -21.85
CA PRO A 343 -10.98 -23.79 -22.77
C PRO A 343 -10.58 -23.99 -24.24
N ALA A 344 -11.58 -24.05 -25.12
CA ALA A 344 -11.36 -24.25 -26.55
C ALA A 344 -10.61 -23.07 -27.22
N SER A 345 -10.70 -21.90 -26.65
CA SER A 345 -9.97 -20.69 -27.07
C SER A 345 -8.47 -20.74 -26.82
N LEU A 346 -8.01 -21.65 -25.94
CA LEU A 346 -6.61 -21.74 -25.55
C LEU A 346 -5.76 -22.24 -26.72
N THR A 347 -4.70 -21.48 -27.04
CA THR A 347 -3.80 -21.78 -28.15
C THR A 347 -2.35 -21.96 -27.70
N LYS A 348 -2.00 -21.56 -26.48
CA LYS A 348 -0.62 -21.58 -25.99
C LYS A 348 -0.54 -21.89 -24.50
N ILE A 349 0.33 -22.83 -24.15
CA ILE A 349 0.77 -23.10 -22.78
C ILE A 349 2.31 -23.04 -22.78
N SER A 350 2.87 -22.11 -22.00
CA SER A 350 4.33 -21.94 -21.95
C SER A 350 5.00 -22.90 -20.98
N GLN A 351 6.31 -22.99 -21.09
CA GLN A 351 7.18 -23.88 -20.31
C GLN A 351 6.89 -23.77 -18.81
N GLY A 352 6.83 -24.89 -18.13
CA GLY A 352 6.66 -24.98 -16.67
C GLY A 352 5.29 -24.59 -16.15
N ALA A 353 4.31 -24.31 -17.04
CA ALA A 353 3.04 -23.71 -16.63
C ALA A 353 2.33 -24.48 -15.50
N PHE A 354 2.39 -25.81 -15.48
CA PHE A 354 1.82 -26.69 -14.45
C PHE A 354 2.87 -27.63 -13.83
N GLU A 355 4.15 -27.36 -14.05
CA GLU A 355 5.24 -28.19 -13.52
C GLU A 355 5.16 -28.26 -11.98
N GLY A 356 5.28 -29.46 -11.44
CA GLY A 356 5.21 -29.70 -10.01
C GLY A 356 3.81 -29.57 -9.39
N CYS A 357 2.73 -29.51 -10.19
CA CYS A 357 1.36 -29.63 -9.70
C CYS A 357 1.06 -31.09 -9.32
N THR A 358 1.66 -31.58 -8.23
CA THR A 358 1.63 -32.99 -7.84
C THR A 358 0.23 -33.53 -7.59
N GLY A 359 -0.70 -32.69 -7.19
CA GLY A 359 -2.12 -33.02 -7.00
C GLY A 359 -2.92 -33.17 -8.28
N LEU A 360 -2.39 -32.70 -9.44
CA LEU A 360 -3.14 -32.66 -10.68
C LEU A 360 -3.34 -34.05 -11.27
N THR A 361 -4.54 -34.58 -11.17
CA THR A 361 -4.94 -35.92 -11.65
C THR A 361 -5.78 -35.90 -12.91
N SER A 362 -6.36 -34.73 -13.26
CA SER A 362 -7.24 -34.54 -14.42
C SER A 362 -6.96 -33.25 -15.17
N ALA A 363 -6.71 -33.34 -16.47
CA ALA A 363 -6.67 -32.18 -17.35
C ALA A 363 -7.59 -32.41 -18.55
N VAL A 364 -8.60 -31.55 -18.65
CA VAL A 364 -9.63 -31.63 -19.70
C VAL A 364 -9.41 -30.54 -20.73
N PHE A 365 -9.03 -30.91 -21.92
CA PHE A 365 -8.95 -29.99 -23.06
C PHE A 365 -10.32 -29.94 -23.75
N ALA A 366 -10.95 -28.79 -23.78
CA ALA A 366 -12.23 -28.60 -24.47
C ALA A 366 -12.08 -28.81 -25.99
N ASP A 367 -10.94 -28.41 -26.55
CA ASP A 367 -10.52 -28.75 -27.90
C ASP A 367 -9.17 -29.49 -27.86
N LYS A 368 -9.14 -30.73 -28.31
CA LYS A 368 -8.00 -31.65 -28.27
C LYS A 368 -7.17 -31.65 -29.55
N ASN A 369 -7.67 -30.98 -30.60
CA ASN A 369 -7.07 -31.09 -31.92
C ASN A 369 -5.86 -30.17 -32.04
N ASP A 370 -4.91 -30.58 -32.87
CA ASP A 370 -3.78 -29.81 -33.35
C ASP A 370 -2.77 -29.35 -32.27
N TRP A 371 -2.87 -29.88 -31.04
CA TRP A 371 -1.88 -29.59 -30.00
C TRP A 371 -0.55 -30.30 -30.27
N LYS A 372 0.53 -29.53 -30.22
CA LYS A 372 1.90 -30.01 -30.38
C LYS A 372 2.81 -29.45 -29.30
N VAL A 373 3.88 -30.18 -29.03
CA VAL A 373 4.86 -29.82 -27.99
C VAL A 373 6.22 -29.58 -28.64
N TYR A 374 6.85 -28.48 -28.26
CA TYR A 374 8.10 -27.95 -28.81
C TYR A 374 9.15 -27.79 -27.72
N ASN A 375 10.44 -27.95 -28.06
CA ASN A 375 11.54 -27.70 -27.14
C ASN A 375 11.89 -26.18 -27.05
N ASN A 376 11.68 -25.42 -28.15
CA ASN A 376 12.08 -24.05 -28.28
C ASN A 376 10.89 -23.10 -28.18
N TYR A 377 11.11 -21.94 -27.58
CA TYR A 377 10.10 -20.90 -27.40
C TYR A 377 9.60 -20.28 -28.73
N ASP A 378 10.44 -20.33 -29.78
CA ASP A 378 10.12 -19.84 -31.13
C ASP A 378 9.44 -20.89 -32.04
N TYR A 379 9.23 -22.11 -31.48
CA TYR A 379 8.57 -23.22 -32.18
C TYR A 379 9.31 -23.65 -33.47
N SER A 380 10.64 -23.46 -33.49
CA SER A 380 11.48 -23.76 -34.67
C SER A 380 11.92 -25.21 -34.79
N ASP A 381 11.77 -25.99 -33.72
CA ASP A 381 12.11 -27.41 -33.69
C ASP A 381 10.97 -28.32 -34.21
N ILE A 382 11.31 -29.61 -34.44
CA ILE A 382 10.32 -30.60 -34.82
C ILE A 382 9.38 -30.88 -33.66
N PRO A 383 8.07 -30.65 -33.80
CA PRO A 383 7.12 -30.84 -32.72
C PRO A 383 6.91 -32.33 -32.39
N THR A 384 6.61 -32.60 -31.13
CA THR A 384 6.16 -33.93 -30.67
C THR A 384 4.63 -33.95 -30.67
N ASP A 385 4.04 -34.98 -31.32
CA ASP A 385 2.60 -35.21 -31.28
C ASP A 385 2.20 -35.81 -29.91
N ILE A 386 1.07 -35.33 -29.38
CA ILE A 386 0.56 -35.73 -28.07
C ILE A 386 -0.88 -36.24 -28.14
N GLN A 387 -1.22 -37.16 -27.24
CA GLN A 387 -2.54 -37.77 -27.16
C GLN A 387 -3.29 -37.20 -25.94
N LEU A 388 -4.35 -36.44 -26.17
CA LEU A 388 -5.12 -35.75 -25.14
C LEU A 388 -6.48 -36.39 -24.82
N ASN A 389 -6.71 -37.63 -25.29
CA ASN A 389 -7.98 -38.31 -25.09
C ASN A 389 -8.21 -38.84 -23.69
N ASN A 390 -7.12 -39.08 -22.93
CA ASN A 390 -7.17 -39.50 -21.53
C ASN A 390 -6.78 -38.30 -20.63
N THR A 391 -7.66 -37.92 -19.73
CA THR A 391 -7.47 -36.73 -18.86
C THR A 391 -6.34 -36.89 -17.83
N ALA A 392 -6.12 -38.13 -17.33
CA ALA A 392 -5.02 -38.44 -16.42
C ALA A 392 -3.66 -38.38 -17.16
N THR A 393 -3.59 -38.92 -18.40
CA THR A 393 -2.40 -38.82 -19.25
C THR A 393 -2.10 -37.34 -19.58
N ALA A 394 -3.13 -36.54 -19.94
CA ALA A 394 -2.96 -35.12 -20.19
C ALA A 394 -2.47 -34.35 -18.95
N ALA A 395 -2.95 -34.71 -17.77
CA ALA A 395 -2.47 -34.13 -16.51
C ALA A 395 -1.00 -34.47 -16.25
N TRP A 396 -0.59 -35.74 -16.49
CA TRP A 396 0.79 -36.18 -16.35
C TRP A 396 1.72 -35.46 -17.35
N TYR A 397 1.28 -35.26 -18.59
CA TYR A 397 2.05 -34.48 -19.57
C TYR A 397 2.31 -33.06 -19.11
N LEU A 398 1.30 -32.37 -18.57
CA LEU A 398 1.42 -30.99 -18.13
C LEU A 398 2.32 -30.81 -16.89
N ARG A 399 2.24 -31.75 -15.93
CA ARG A 399 2.95 -31.62 -14.66
C ARG A 399 4.35 -32.23 -14.65
N GLU A 400 4.64 -33.20 -15.54
CA GLU A 400 5.87 -34.01 -15.54
C GLU A 400 6.49 -34.18 -16.94
N ALA A 401 5.89 -35.01 -17.81
CA ALA A 401 6.56 -35.49 -19.01
C ALA A 401 6.94 -34.41 -20.02
N TYR A 402 6.10 -33.42 -20.17
CA TYR A 402 6.32 -32.28 -21.06
C TYR A 402 6.17 -30.94 -20.31
N ALA A 403 6.41 -30.96 -19.01
CA ALA A 403 6.30 -29.75 -18.17
C ALA A 403 7.31 -28.67 -18.59
N ASP A 404 8.50 -29.09 -19.01
CA ASP A 404 9.59 -28.23 -19.48
C ASP A 404 9.47 -27.80 -20.95
N LYS A 405 8.34 -28.06 -21.62
CA LYS A 405 8.12 -27.78 -23.03
C LYS A 405 7.13 -26.66 -23.29
N TYR A 406 7.11 -26.19 -24.53
CA TYR A 406 6.15 -25.19 -25.03
C TYR A 406 5.05 -25.90 -25.79
N TRP A 407 3.79 -25.63 -25.43
CA TRP A 407 2.62 -26.23 -26.04
C TRP A 407 1.94 -25.18 -26.92
N LYS A 408 1.69 -25.55 -28.17
CA LYS A 408 1.03 -24.68 -29.14
C LYS A 408 0.02 -25.47 -29.95
N LYS A 409 -1.14 -24.85 -30.19
CA LYS A 409 -2.13 -25.30 -31.13
C LYS A 409 -1.82 -24.73 -32.52
N ASN A 410 -1.72 -25.60 -33.53
CA ASN A 410 -1.45 -25.21 -34.91
C ASN A 410 -2.69 -24.69 -35.64
#